data_04d0dfd7a1c8e891c74b68355255e6ff
#
_entry.id   04d0dfd7a1c8e891c74b68355255e6ff
#
_cell.length_a   1.000
_cell.length_b   1.000
_cell.length_c   1.000
_cell.angle_alpha   90.00
_cell.angle_beta   90.00
_cell.angle_gamma   90.00
#
_symmetry.space_group_name_H-M   'P 1'
#
loop_
_entity.id
_entity.type
_entity.pdbx_description
1 polymer ?
#
loop_
_entity_poly.entity_id
_entity_poly.type
_entity_poly.pdbx_seq_one_letter_code
_entity_poly.pdbx_strand_id
1 'polypeptide(L)'
;MVNVKVGETVPTGKFATVYYTPELENHSACGVPSKLTTDAWKGKKVVIFAVPGAFTPSCHANHLPPYVAKYDELKAKGVDVVAVLSNNDPFVLSGWTRVQNVGDKIVALTDINTEWSKALGLSVDLSGLGIGLGERTTRYAIVLDDLKIKYLGVEEDPSQVTVSGVDAVLAAL
;
A
#
# COMPACT_ATOMS: atom_id res chain seq x y z
N MET A 1 -1.50 15.85 10.76
CA MET A 1 -0.03 16.16 10.87
C MET A 1 0.69 14.81 10.88
N VAL A 2 1.74 14.65 10.07
CA VAL A 2 2.54 13.40 10.03
C VAL A 2 3.21 13.19 11.39
N ASN A 3 3.04 11.99 11.96
CA ASN A 3 3.50 11.67 13.33
C ASN A 3 4.82 10.90 13.36
N VAL A 4 5.39 10.57 12.21
CA VAL A 4 6.62 9.79 12.08
C VAL A 4 7.59 10.45 11.10
N LYS A 5 8.87 10.15 11.22
CA LYS A 5 9.93 10.66 10.34
C LYS A 5 10.96 9.58 10.02
N VAL A 6 11.78 9.85 9.00
CA VAL A 6 12.92 8.99 8.63
C VAL A 6 13.83 8.74 9.84
N GLY A 7 14.23 7.51 10.03
CA GLY A 7 15.05 7.02 11.15
C GLY A 7 14.25 6.43 12.30
N GLU A 8 12.97 6.73 12.43
CA GLU A 8 12.09 6.16 13.46
C GLU A 8 11.60 4.76 13.08
N THR A 9 11.23 3.99 14.10
CA THR A 9 10.54 2.70 13.91
C THR A 9 9.05 2.97 13.72
N VAL A 10 8.45 2.31 12.72
CA VAL A 10 6.99 2.42 12.52
C VAL A 10 6.20 1.85 13.70
N PRO A 11 5.02 2.41 14.00
CA PRO A 11 4.11 1.82 14.97
C PRO A 11 3.67 0.42 14.52
N THR A 12 3.31 -0.43 15.49
CA THR A 12 2.72 -1.73 15.19
C THR A 12 1.43 -1.56 14.39
N GLY A 13 1.38 -2.20 13.23
CA GLY A 13 0.21 -2.23 12.36
C GLY A 13 -0.41 -3.62 12.31
N LYS A 14 -1.73 -3.66 12.07
CA LYS A 14 -2.50 -4.89 11.81
C LYS A 14 -3.24 -4.72 10.51
N PHE A 15 -3.11 -5.69 9.63
CA PHE A 15 -3.67 -5.65 8.29
C PHE A 15 -4.44 -6.93 7.99
N ALA A 16 -5.40 -6.82 7.08
CA ALA A 16 -6.00 -7.98 6.43
C ALA A 16 -5.52 -8.04 4.97
N THR A 17 -5.40 -9.23 4.43
CA THR A 17 -5.00 -9.46 3.04
C THR A 17 -5.63 -10.73 2.52
N VAL A 18 -5.91 -10.80 1.22
CA VAL A 18 -6.11 -12.03 0.49
C VAL A 18 -4.87 -12.23 -0.37
N TYR A 19 -4.06 -13.22 -0.02
CA TYR A 19 -2.88 -13.55 -0.82
C TYR A 19 -3.30 -14.10 -2.18
N TYR A 20 -2.58 -13.67 -3.21
CA TYR A 20 -2.79 -14.21 -4.55
C TYR A 20 -2.50 -15.71 -4.60
N THR A 21 -3.38 -16.44 -5.26
CA THR A 21 -3.15 -17.81 -5.71
C THR A 21 -3.70 -17.96 -7.13
N PRO A 22 -3.16 -18.88 -7.96
CA PRO A 22 -3.63 -19.07 -9.33
C PRO A 22 -5.12 -19.38 -9.47
N GLU A 23 -5.73 -19.99 -8.45
CA GLU A 23 -7.17 -20.28 -8.42
C GLU A 23 -8.03 -19.01 -8.45
N LEU A 24 -7.48 -17.87 -8.00
CA LEU A 24 -8.18 -16.58 -8.01
C LEU A 24 -8.35 -16.01 -9.43
N GLU A 25 -7.64 -16.54 -10.44
CA GLU A 25 -7.89 -16.17 -11.84
C GLU A 25 -9.26 -16.69 -12.32
N ASN A 26 -9.83 -17.66 -11.63
CA ASN A 26 -11.24 -18.02 -11.84
C ASN A 26 -12.13 -16.91 -11.28
N HIS A 27 -12.90 -16.25 -12.13
CA HIS A 27 -13.77 -15.12 -11.76
C HIS A 27 -14.84 -15.46 -10.71
N SER A 28 -15.17 -16.74 -10.53
CA SER A 28 -16.08 -17.20 -9.49
C SER A 28 -15.39 -17.51 -8.15
N ALA A 29 -14.05 -17.50 -8.10
CA ALA A 29 -13.31 -17.79 -6.89
C ALA A 29 -13.13 -16.53 -6.03
N CYS A 30 -13.32 -16.71 -4.72
CA CYS A 30 -12.98 -15.73 -3.69
C CYS A 30 -11.88 -16.30 -2.81
N GLY A 31 -10.89 -15.48 -2.48
CA GLY A 31 -9.81 -15.91 -1.61
C GLY A 31 -10.20 -15.91 -0.13
N VAL A 32 -9.36 -16.51 0.69
CA VAL A 32 -9.53 -16.53 2.15
C VAL A 32 -8.70 -15.40 2.76
N PRO A 33 -9.30 -14.50 3.55
CA PRO A 33 -8.58 -13.42 4.17
C PRO A 33 -7.64 -13.93 5.28
N SER A 34 -6.43 -13.41 5.28
CA SER A 34 -5.41 -13.65 6.28
C SER A 34 -5.11 -12.35 7.05
N LYS A 35 -4.54 -12.49 8.25
CA LYS A 35 -4.08 -11.35 9.05
C LYS A 35 -2.56 -11.24 8.98
N LEU A 36 -2.07 -10.03 8.89
CA LEU A 36 -0.66 -9.68 8.86
C LEU A 36 -0.40 -8.55 9.86
N THR A 37 0.75 -8.58 10.52
CA THR A 37 1.23 -7.46 11.34
C THR A 37 2.60 -7.00 10.86
N THR A 38 2.99 -5.79 11.27
CA THR A 38 4.32 -5.26 10.98
C THR A 38 5.45 -6.17 11.46
N ASP A 39 5.22 -7.04 12.46
CA ASP A 39 6.22 -8.02 12.94
C ASP A 39 6.72 -8.97 11.84
N ALA A 40 5.91 -9.24 10.82
CA ALA A 40 6.29 -10.05 9.67
C ALA A 40 7.39 -9.39 8.80
N TRP A 41 7.68 -8.13 9.04
CA TRP A 41 8.67 -7.34 8.29
C TRP A 41 9.98 -7.12 9.06
N LYS A 42 10.13 -7.68 10.27
CA LYS A 42 11.40 -7.67 11.00
C LYS A 42 12.51 -8.30 10.16
N GLY A 43 13.65 -7.61 10.08
CA GLY A 43 14.80 -8.05 9.29
C GLY A 43 14.60 -7.96 7.76
N LYS A 44 13.54 -7.32 7.28
CA LYS A 44 13.22 -7.19 5.85
C LYS A 44 13.26 -5.75 5.38
N LYS A 45 13.59 -5.58 4.10
CA LYS A 45 13.39 -4.33 3.37
C LYS A 45 12.02 -4.35 2.70
N VAL A 46 11.15 -3.42 3.08
CA VAL A 46 9.75 -3.37 2.66
C VAL A 46 9.44 -2.04 2.01
N VAL A 47 8.80 -2.08 0.86
CA VAL A 47 8.23 -0.90 0.20
C VAL A 47 6.71 -0.99 0.31
N ILE A 48 6.10 0.04 0.89
CA ILE A 48 4.64 0.16 0.96
C ILE A 48 4.26 1.47 0.28
N PHE A 49 3.36 1.40 -0.68
CA PHE A 49 2.70 2.59 -1.21
C PHE A 49 1.22 2.57 -0.86
N ALA A 50 0.72 3.69 -0.36
CA ALA A 50 -0.64 3.82 0.12
C ALA A 50 -1.49 4.60 -0.88
N VAL A 51 -2.72 4.14 -1.06
CA VAL A 51 -3.69 4.72 -1.98
C VAL A 51 -5.02 4.97 -1.28
N PRO A 52 -5.66 6.13 -1.48
CA PRO A 52 -6.97 6.43 -0.89
C PRO A 52 -8.07 5.43 -1.25
N GLY A 53 -8.01 4.80 -2.41
CA GLY A 53 -9.02 3.81 -2.77
C GLY A 53 -8.72 3.00 -4.02
N ALA A 54 -8.97 1.69 -3.95
CA ALA A 54 -9.00 0.81 -5.10
C ALA A 54 -10.01 1.32 -6.13
N PHE A 55 -9.73 1.12 -7.41
CA PHE A 55 -10.56 1.53 -8.55
C PHE A 55 -10.78 3.06 -8.71
N THR A 56 -10.16 3.90 -7.86
CA THR A 56 -10.24 5.34 -8.03
C THR A 56 -9.22 5.81 -9.10
N PRO A 57 -9.49 6.93 -9.83
CA PRO A 57 -8.76 7.25 -11.06
C PRO A 57 -7.24 7.23 -10.94
N SER A 58 -6.65 8.05 -10.07
CA SER A 58 -5.19 8.14 -9.93
C SER A 58 -4.57 6.87 -9.34
N CYS A 59 -5.26 6.20 -8.40
CA CYS A 59 -4.77 4.97 -7.78
C CYS A 59 -4.71 3.83 -8.80
N HIS A 60 -5.75 3.73 -9.66
CA HIS A 60 -5.91 2.68 -10.64
C HIS A 60 -5.01 2.86 -11.87
N ALA A 61 -4.96 4.07 -12.41
CA ALA A 61 -4.27 4.34 -13.67
C ALA A 61 -2.79 4.74 -13.50
N ASN A 62 -2.47 5.48 -12.41
CA ASN A 62 -1.18 6.16 -12.32
C ASN A 62 -0.28 5.65 -11.18
N HIS A 63 -0.83 5.01 -10.14
CA HIS A 63 -0.02 4.63 -8.98
C HIS A 63 0.35 3.15 -8.98
N LEU A 64 -0.60 2.23 -9.03
CA LEU A 64 -0.33 0.78 -8.99
C LEU A 64 0.44 0.27 -10.22
N PRO A 65 0.04 0.59 -11.48
CA PRO A 65 0.68 -0.01 -12.65
C PRO A 65 2.19 0.23 -12.76
N PRO A 66 2.75 1.44 -12.48
CA PRO A 66 4.19 1.63 -12.49
C PRO A 66 4.95 0.76 -11.47
N TYR A 67 4.38 0.50 -10.30
CA TYR A 67 4.98 -0.43 -9.32
C TYR A 67 5.00 -1.87 -9.84
N VAL A 68 3.96 -2.30 -10.54
CA VAL A 68 3.93 -3.62 -11.19
C VAL A 68 4.99 -3.71 -12.28
N ALA A 69 5.09 -2.68 -13.12
CA ALA A 69 6.05 -2.63 -14.23
C ALA A 69 7.51 -2.64 -13.76
N LYS A 70 7.82 -1.96 -12.65
CA LYS A 70 9.17 -1.83 -12.09
C LYS A 70 9.44 -2.74 -10.89
N TYR A 71 8.60 -3.77 -10.70
CA TYR A 71 8.76 -4.71 -9.59
C TYR A 71 10.14 -5.36 -9.56
N ASP A 72 10.65 -5.81 -10.71
CA ASP A 72 11.94 -6.48 -10.80
C ASP A 72 13.11 -5.52 -10.46
N GLU A 73 12.98 -4.22 -10.77
CA GLU A 73 13.95 -3.21 -10.36
C GLU A 73 13.97 -3.04 -8.84
N LEU A 74 12.80 -3.03 -8.18
CA LEU A 74 12.71 -3.02 -6.73
C LEU A 74 13.36 -4.26 -6.12
N LYS A 75 13.09 -5.44 -6.68
CA LYS A 75 13.72 -6.70 -6.23
C LYS A 75 15.24 -6.66 -6.39
N ALA A 76 15.75 -6.12 -7.49
CA ALA A 76 17.19 -5.96 -7.73
C ALA A 76 17.87 -5.03 -6.71
N LYS A 77 17.13 -4.08 -6.12
CA LYS A 77 17.56 -3.22 -5.01
C LYS A 77 17.48 -3.88 -3.62
N GLY A 78 17.14 -5.17 -3.57
CA GLY A 78 17.06 -5.94 -2.33
C GLY A 78 15.75 -5.76 -1.56
N VAL A 79 14.68 -5.28 -2.20
CA VAL A 79 13.37 -5.20 -1.56
C VAL A 79 12.79 -6.60 -1.39
N ASP A 80 12.48 -6.99 -0.15
CA ASP A 80 11.89 -8.30 0.16
C ASP A 80 10.39 -8.33 -0.11
N VAL A 81 9.69 -7.25 0.24
CA VAL A 81 8.23 -7.13 0.12
C VAL A 81 7.86 -5.82 -0.53
N VAL A 82 7.00 -5.88 -1.54
CA VAL A 82 6.30 -4.73 -2.08
C VAL A 82 4.81 -4.86 -1.73
N ALA A 83 4.22 -3.83 -1.16
CA ALA A 83 2.83 -3.85 -0.75
C ALA A 83 2.09 -2.57 -1.16
N VAL A 84 0.82 -2.72 -1.53
CA VAL A 84 -0.13 -1.61 -1.66
C VAL A 84 -1.04 -1.59 -0.44
N LEU A 85 -1.19 -0.42 0.17
CA LEU A 85 -2.04 -0.20 1.34
C LEU A 85 -3.27 0.62 0.98
N SER A 86 -4.43 0.19 1.43
CA SER A 86 -5.67 0.97 1.39
C SER A 86 -6.57 0.54 2.55
N ASN A 87 -7.59 1.31 2.88
CA ASN A 87 -8.63 0.87 3.83
C ASN A 87 -9.83 0.19 3.16
N ASN A 88 -9.79 -0.05 1.85
CA ASN A 88 -10.73 -0.98 1.23
C ASN A 88 -10.59 -2.36 1.85
N ASP A 89 -11.69 -3.12 1.92
CA ASP A 89 -11.65 -4.47 2.44
C ASP A 89 -10.77 -5.41 1.59
N PRO A 90 -10.31 -6.53 2.15
CA PRO A 90 -9.34 -7.39 1.47
C PRO A 90 -9.90 -8.07 0.21
N PHE A 91 -11.21 -8.23 0.09
CA PHE A 91 -11.83 -8.81 -1.11
C PHE A 91 -11.87 -7.80 -2.25
N VAL A 92 -12.19 -6.53 -1.97
CA VAL A 92 -12.11 -5.44 -2.94
C VAL A 92 -10.66 -5.28 -3.44
N LEU A 93 -9.69 -5.29 -2.53
CA LEU A 93 -8.28 -5.20 -2.90
C LEU A 93 -7.82 -6.40 -3.73
N SER A 94 -8.24 -7.62 -3.39
CA SER A 94 -7.96 -8.81 -4.19
C SER A 94 -8.55 -8.71 -5.59
N GLY A 95 -9.79 -8.25 -5.72
CA GLY A 95 -10.41 -8.01 -7.02
C GLY A 95 -9.68 -6.96 -7.84
N TRP A 96 -9.28 -5.87 -7.20
CA TRP A 96 -8.55 -4.78 -7.85
C TRP A 96 -7.18 -5.22 -8.37
N THR A 97 -6.40 -5.94 -7.56
CA THR A 97 -5.09 -6.43 -7.97
C THR A 97 -5.16 -7.46 -9.10
N ARG A 98 -6.22 -8.29 -9.14
CA ARG A 98 -6.48 -9.20 -10.26
C ARG A 98 -6.75 -8.44 -11.56
N VAL A 99 -7.63 -7.44 -11.52
CA VAL A 99 -7.94 -6.58 -12.70
C VAL A 99 -6.66 -5.88 -13.22
N GLN A 100 -5.73 -5.56 -12.34
CA GLN A 100 -4.45 -4.93 -12.68
C GLN A 100 -3.33 -5.94 -13.04
N ASN A 101 -3.64 -7.22 -13.09
CA ASN A 101 -2.68 -8.30 -13.40
C ASN A 101 -1.43 -8.28 -12.50
N VAL A 102 -1.63 -7.99 -11.22
CA VAL A 102 -0.53 -7.88 -10.24
C VAL A 102 0.10 -9.24 -9.94
N GLY A 103 -0.70 -10.30 -9.92
CA GLY A 103 -0.27 -11.64 -9.52
C GLY A 103 0.23 -11.65 -8.07
N ASP A 104 1.34 -12.35 -7.84
CA ASP A 104 1.99 -12.48 -6.54
C ASP A 104 3.03 -11.39 -6.24
N LYS A 105 3.22 -10.44 -7.16
CA LYS A 105 4.28 -9.42 -7.06
C LYS A 105 4.06 -8.46 -5.89
N ILE A 106 2.84 -7.97 -5.70
CA ILE A 106 2.52 -6.93 -4.72
C ILE A 106 1.44 -7.42 -3.79
N VAL A 107 1.71 -7.40 -2.49
CA VAL A 107 0.73 -7.76 -1.46
C VAL A 107 -0.23 -6.59 -1.24
N ALA A 108 -1.53 -6.84 -1.35
CA ALA A 108 -2.55 -5.84 -1.05
C ALA A 108 -2.95 -5.90 0.42
N LEU A 109 -2.82 -4.79 1.12
CA LEU A 109 -3.02 -4.67 2.56
C LEU A 109 -4.23 -3.78 2.86
N THR A 110 -5.19 -4.32 3.58
CA THR A 110 -6.26 -3.54 4.19
C THR A 110 -5.79 -2.95 5.51
N ASP A 111 -5.72 -1.63 5.60
CA ASP A 111 -5.55 -0.92 6.87
C ASP A 111 -6.90 -0.91 7.61
N ILE A 112 -7.06 -1.84 8.54
CA ILE A 112 -8.33 -2.07 9.25
C ILE A 112 -8.71 -0.81 10.02
N ASN A 113 -9.89 -0.25 9.73
CA ASN A 113 -10.40 0.99 10.34
C ASN A 113 -9.45 2.20 10.20
N THR A 114 -8.52 2.15 9.24
CA THR A 114 -7.50 3.17 9.02
C THR A 114 -6.60 3.39 10.26
N GLU A 115 -6.47 2.36 11.12
CA GLU A 115 -5.77 2.47 12.40
C GLU A 115 -4.28 2.77 12.25
N TRP A 116 -3.61 2.10 11.31
CA TRP A 116 -2.18 2.32 11.10
C TRP A 116 -1.91 3.67 10.44
N SER A 117 -2.71 4.05 9.44
CA SER A 117 -2.62 5.37 8.82
C SER A 117 -2.86 6.50 9.82
N LYS A 118 -3.80 6.33 10.76
CA LYS A 118 -4.02 7.26 11.89
C LYS A 118 -2.79 7.37 12.80
N ALA A 119 -2.21 6.24 13.16
CA ALA A 119 -1.02 6.21 14.00
C ALA A 119 0.17 6.92 13.33
N LEU A 120 0.30 6.80 12.01
CA LEU A 120 1.29 7.54 11.21
C LEU A 120 0.96 9.03 11.02
N GLY A 121 -0.30 9.46 11.31
CA GLY A 121 -0.79 10.80 10.96
C GLY A 121 -1.01 10.98 9.46
N LEU A 122 -1.33 9.90 8.75
CA LEU A 122 -1.49 9.81 7.30
C LEU A 122 -2.90 9.36 6.90
N SER A 123 -3.91 9.75 7.67
CA SER A 123 -5.33 9.56 7.33
C SER A 123 -5.99 10.86 6.94
N VAL A 124 -7.08 10.77 6.19
CA VAL A 124 -7.90 11.89 5.72
C VAL A 124 -9.38 11.50 5.76
N ASP A 125 -10.22 12.38 6.26
CA ASP A 125 -11.67 12.22 6.19
C ASP A 125 -12.21 12.83 4.89
N LEU A 126 -12.74 11.97 4.02
CA LEU A 126 -13.36 12.33 2.75
C LEU A 126 -14.90 12.28 2.81
N SER A 127 -15.49 12.20 3.99
CA SER A 127 -16.96 12.18 4.19
C SER A 127 -17.63 13.40 3.58
N GLY A 128 -16.94 14.56 3.60
CA GLY A 128 -17.44 15.82 3.03
C GLY A 128 -17.66 15.79 1.52
N LEU A 129 -17.12 14.82 0.80
CA LEU A 129 -17.37 14.67 -0.64
C LEU A 129 -18.76 14.08 -0.95
N GLY A 130 -19.46 13.54 0.04
CA GLY A 130 -20.83 13.03 -0.13
C GLY A 130 -20.99 11.79 -1.02
N ILE A 131 -19.90 11.10 -1.34
CA ILE A 131 -19.87 9.91 -2.22
C ILE A 131 -19.51 8.61 -1.49
N GLY A 132 -19.61 8.63 -0.15
CA GLY A 132 -19.45 7.43 0.65
C GLY A 132 -17.99 6.96 0.87
N LEU A 133 -17.00 7.81 0.65
CA LEU A 133 -15.59 7.42 0.86
C LEU A 133 -15.22 7.29 2.34
N GLY A 134 -15.77 8.16 3.20
CA GLY A 134 -15.44 8.16 4.62
C GLY A 134 -13.96 8.47 4.88
N GLU A 135 -13.43 7.88 5.95
CA GLU A 135 -12.02 8.03 6.29
C GLU A 135 -11.13 7.13 5.43
N ARG A 136 -10.02 7.69 4.95
CA ARG A 136 -9.08 7.02 4.04
C ARG A 136 -7.64 7.23 4.47
N THR A 137 -6.76 6.34 4.06
CA THR A 137 -5.33 6.65 4.04
C THR A 137 -5.04 7.74 3.02
N THR A 138 -4.05 8.60 3.30
CA THR A 138 -3.55 9.54 2.30
C THR A 138 -2.71 8.81 1.24
N ARG A 139 -2.26 9.52 0.22
CA ARG A 139 -1.33 8.95 -0.76
C ARG A 139 0.10 9.18 -0.29
N TYR A 140 0.85 8.09 -0.11
CA TYR A 140 2.27 8.15 0.26
C TYR A 140 3.01 6.88 -0.18
N ALA A 141 4.34 6.92 -0.11
CA ALA A 141 5.18 5.73 -0.12
C ALA A 141 6.12 5.76 1.10
N ILE A 142 6.36 4.60 1.68
CA ILE A 142 7.28 4.41 2.80
C ILE A 142 8.20 3.22 2.50
N VAL A 143 9.49 3.40 2.74
CA VAL A 143 10.48 2.32 2.70
C VAL A 143 10.90 2.00 4.12
N LEU A 144 10.82 0.75 4.48
CA LEU A 144 11.25 0.22 5.77
C LEU A 144 12.45 -0.70 5.59
N ASP A 145 13.37 -0.65 6.53
CA ASP A 145 14.46 -1.59 6.68
C ASP A 145 14.50 -2.02 8.15
N ASP A 146 14.15 -3.28 8.40
CA ASP A 146 13.95 -3.79 9.75
C ASP A 146 13.05 -2.88 10.61
N LEU A 147 11.87 -2.54 10.07
CA LEU A 147 10.85 -1.65 10.65
C LEU A 147 11.28 -0.17 10.80
N LYS A 148 12.49 0.20 10.47
CA LYS A 148 12.94 1.60 10.48
C LYS A 148 12.61 2.29 9.15
N ILE A 149 12.05 3.46 9.25
CA ILE A 149 11.71 4.29 8.09
C ILE A 149 13.00 4.80 7.43
N LYS A 150 13.24 4.43 6.18
CA LYS A 150 14.34 4.93 5.35
C LYS A 150 13.90 6.00 4.38
N TYR A 151 12.64 5.95 3.97
CA TYR A 151 12.01 6.92 3.09
C TYR A 151 10.55 7.11 3.48
N LEU A 152 10.07 8.33 3.37
CA LEU A 152 8.65 8.68 3.50
C LEU A 152 8.34 9.83 2.55
N GLY A 153 7.62 9.53 1.47
CA GLY A 153 7.14 10.50 0.49
C GLY A 153 5.63 10.62 0.57
N VAL A 154 5.12 11.75 1.06
CA VAL A 154 3.69 12.02 1.19
C VAL A 154 3.27 13.03 0.13
N GLU A 155 2.27 12.72 -0.67
CA GLU A 155 1.75 13.67 -1.66
C GLU A 155 0.98 14.79 -0.98
N GLU A 156 1.32 16.03 -1.30
CA GLU A 156 0.55 17.21 -0.85
C GLU A 156 -0.79 17.29 -1.56
N ASP A 157 -0.81 16.99 -2.87
CA ASP A 157 -2.00 16.84 -3.69
C ASP A 157 -2.28 15.36 -3.95
N PRO A 158 -3.38 14.79 -3.43
CA PRO A 158 -3.69 13.38 -3.59
C PRO A 158 -4.01 12.96 -5.05
N SER A 159 -4.17 13.91 -5.97
CA SER A 159 -4.31 13.63 -7.40
C SER A 159 -2.97 13.30 -8.08
N GLN A 160 -1.86 13.72 -7.48
CA GLN A 160 -0.52 13.53 -8.00
C GLN A 160 0.10 12.22 -7.52
N VAL A 161 1.07 11.72 -8.31
CA VAL A 161 1.92 10.58 -7.96
C VAL A 161 3.35 11.00 -8.31
N THR A 162 4.05 11.60 -7.38
CA THR A 162 5.39 12.15 -7.53
C THR A 162 6.33 11.52 -6.50
N VAL A 163 6.30 12.00 -5.28
CA VAL A 163 7.11 11.48 -4.17
C VAL A 163 6.64 10.11 -3.67
N SER A 164 5.41 9.72 -3.96
CA SER A 164 4.89 8.37 -3.67
C SER A 164 5.06 7.40 -4.84
N GLY A 165 5.51 7.89 -6.00
CA GLY A 165 5.71 7.08 -7.19
C GLY A 165 6.93 6.16 -7.08
N VAL A 166 6.92 5.08 -7.88
CA VAL A 166 7.98 4.06 -7.86
C VAL A 166 9.36 4.62 -8.19
N ASP A 167 9.45 5.66 -9.03
CA ASP A 167 10.73 6.28 -9.39
C ASP A 167 11.38 7.00 -8.20
N ALA A 168 10.59 7.73 -7.42
CA ALA A 168 11.08 8.37 -6.20
C ALA A 168 11.53 7.32 -5.16
N VAL A 169 10.80 6.21 -5.04
CA VAL A 169 11.17 5.10 -4.16
C VAL A 169 12.45 4.42 -4.63
N LEU A 170 12.59 4.13 -5.93
CA LEU A 170 13.82 3.54 -6.50
C LEU A 170 15.05 4.44 -6.32
N ALA A 171 14.87 5.76 -6.40
CA ALA A 171 15.95 6.72 -6.15
C ALA A 171 16.38 6.77 -4.66
N ALA A 172 15.48 6.40 -3.74
CA ALA A 172 15.74 6.38 -2.30
C ALA A 172 16.30 5.04 -1.78
N LEU A 173 16.28 3.96 -2.60
CA LEU A 173 16.84 2.63 -2.34
C LEU A 173 18.31 2.52 -2.77
#